data_795d14b7597306e7c5d3b0c851d19ebb
#
_entry.id   795d14b7597306e7c5d3b0c851d19ebb
#
_cell.length_a   1.000
_cell.length_b   1.000
_cell.length_c   1.000
_cell.angle_alpha   90.00
_cell.angle_beta   90.00
_cell.angle_gamma   90.00
#
_symmetry.space_group_name_H-M   'P 1'
#
loop_
_entity.id
_entity.type
_entity.pdbx_description
1 polymer ?
#
loop_
_entity_poly.entity_id
_entity_poly.type
_entity_poly.pdbx_seq_one_letter_code
_entity_poly.pdbx_strand_id
1 'polypeptide(L)'
;MSLGAPLKRCSSALCVLALAASMAGQGAADAARNDKISVKAIAEVSVKISRSGRETSRLQPADRVVPGDEVIYTLEIRSLTGTAQPPPTVDYPIPEHMRYVADSAVGAGAAVSYSIDGGHSFARPDELFVAGEDGQKRPATAEDYTHIRWRLKHVLKGNSVAFARFRAIVK
;
A
#
# COMPACT_ATOMS: atom_id res chain seq x y z
N MET A 1 67.58 -35.69 30.40
CA MET A 1 67.05 -35.97 29.05
C MET A 1 65.68 -35.36 29.01
N SER A 2 65.63 -34.22 28.54
CA SER A 2 65.38 -33.77 27.18
C SER A 2 63.89 -33.63 26.91
N LEU A 3 63.57 -32.49 26.61
CA LEU A 3 62.89 -31.79 25.51
C LEU A 3 61.63 -31.07 25.89
N GLY A 4 61.76 -29.80 25.84
CA GLY A 4 60.75 -28.77 25.78
C GLY A 4 60.07 -28.76 24.45
N ALA A 5 58.84 -28.29 24.53
CA ALA A 5 58.05 -27.85 23.37
C ALA A 5 57.51 -26.46 23.62
N PRO A 6 57.55 -25.58 22.62
CA PRO A 6 57.16 -24.16 22.82
C PRO A 6 55.65 -23.92 22.70
N LEU A 7 55.17 -23.07 23.59
CA LEU A 7 53.83 -22.50 23.50
C LEU A 7 53.70 -21.59 22.24
N LYS A 8 52.76 -21.93 21.37
CA LYS A 8 52.27 -21.04 20.32
C LYS A 8 51.21 -20.08 20.87
N ARG A 9 51.56 -18.80 20.86
CA ARG A 9 50.64 -17.71 21.15
C ARG A 9 49.53 -17.66 20.09
N CYS A 10 48.29 -17.88 20.47
CA CYS A 10 47.14 -17.52 19.67
C CYS A 10 46.84 -16.05 19.88
N SER A 11 47.09 -15.25 18.87
CA SER A 11 46.61 -13.85 18.78
C SER A 11 45.10 -13.85 18.62
N SER A 12 44.43 -13.30 19.63
CA SER A 12 42.97 -12.99 19.54
C SER A 12 42.76 -11.80 18.62
N ALA A 13 42.34 -12.06 17.39
CA ALA A 13 41.81 -11.03 16.51
C ALA A 13 40.37 -10.72 16.92
N LEU A 14 40.19 -9.54 17.49
CA LEU A 14 38.91 -8.97 17.84
C LEU A 14 38.20 -8.57 16.55
N CYS A 15 37.27 -9.41 16.05
CA CYS A 15 36.36 -9.04 14.98
C CYS A 15 35.27 -8.16 15.56
N VAL A 16 35.38 -6.85 15.39
CA VAL A 16 34.32 -5.89 15.62
C VAL A 16 33.33 -6.03 14.44
N LEU A 17 32.22 -6.72 14.69
CA LEU A 17 31.13 -6.81 13.73
C LEU A 17 30.32 -5.51 13.84
N ALA A 18 30.56 -4.57 12.93
CA ALA A 18 29.73 -3.38 12.76
C ALA A 18 28.37 -3.80 12.15
N LEU A 19 27.35 -3.86 12.99
CA LEU A 19 25.97 -4.05 12.55
C LEU A 19 25.48 -2.71 11.99
N ALA A 20 25.61 -2.51 10.69
CA ALA A 20 24.94 -1.42 9.99
C ALA A 20 23.46 -1.79 9.85
N ALA A 21 22.62 -1.23 10.73
CA ALA A 21 21.17 -1.30 10.59
C ALA A 21 20.75 -0.39 9.43
N SER A 22 20.63 -0.96 8.24
CA SER A 22 19.98 -0.30 7.09
C SER A 22 18.47 -0.35 7.30
N MET A 23 17.92 0.69 7.92
CA MET A 23 16.49 0.97 7.89
C MET A 23 16.15 1.62 6.53
N ALA A 24 16.01 0.80 5.50
CA ALA A 24 15.35 1.19 4.27
C ALA A 24 13.90 0.71 4.36
N GLY A 25 13.03 1.55 4.90
CA GLY A 25 11.58 1.38 4.80
C GLY A 25 11.15 1.59 3.34
N GLN A 26 11.07 0.52 2.58
CA GLN A 26 10.46 0.50 1.24
C GLN A 26 9.23 -0.38 1.31
N GLY A 27 8.13 0.19 1.77
CA GLY A 27 6.80 -0.33 1.51
C GLY A 27 6.37 0.02 0.08
N ALA A 28 7.15 -0.35 -0.92
CA ALA A 28 6.69 -0.35 -2.29
C ALA A 28 5.90 -1.64 -2.50
N ALA A 29 4.56 -1.53 -2.52
CA ALA A 29 3.72 -2.62 -2.98
C ALA A 29 4.21 -3.05 -4.36
N ASP A 30 4.63 -4.31 -4.48
CA ASP A 30 5.02 -4.94 -5.73
C ASP A 30 3.75 -5.21 -6.55
N ALA A 31 3.17 -4.15 -7.10
CA ALA A 31 2.14 -4.27 -8.10
C ALA A 31 2.80 -4.99 -9.29
N ALA A 32 2.26 -6.13 -9.69
CA ALA A 32 2.73 -6.94 -10.79
C ALA A 32 3.19 -6.03 -11.95
N ARG A 33 4.50 -5.97 -12.17
CA ARG A 33 5.12 -5.12 -13.20
C ARG A 33 4.68 -5.62 -14.57
N ASN A 34 3.63 -5.04 -15.06
CA ASN A 34 3.34 -5.09 -16.48
C ASN A 34 4.14 -3.96 -17.12
N ASP A 35 5.20 -4.26 -17.84
CA ASP A 35 6.10 -3.27 -18.50
C ASP A 35 5.38 -2.26 -19.38
N LYS A 36 4.10 -2.46 -19.62
CA LYS A 36 3.24 -1.60 -20.45
C LYS A 36 2.38 -0.64 -19.63
N ILE A 37 2.30 -0.84 -18.31
CA ILE A 37 1.45 -0.04 -17.42
C ILE A 37 2.25 0.33 -16.18
N SER A 38 2.23 1.61 -15.81
CA SER A 38 2.74 2.08 -14.52
C SER A 38 1.60 2.45 -13.59
N VAL A 39 1.78 2.17 -12.31
CA VAL A 39 0.88 2.62 -11.24
C VAL A 39 1.68 3.50 -10.29
N LYS A 40 1.23 4.74 -10.10
CA LYS A 40 1.81 5.69 -9.15
C LYS A 40 0.76 6.03 -8.10
N ALA A 41 1.09 5.84 -6.83
CA ALA A 41 0.24 6.27 -5.72
C ALA A 41 0.63 7.68 -5.27
N ILE A 42 -0.37 8.53 -5.03
CA ILE A 42 -0.25 9.87 -4.47
C ILE A 42 -1.10 9.89 -3.21
N ALA A 43 -0.48 10.24 -2.07
CA ALA A 43 -1.16 10.38 -0.79
C ALA A 43 -1.31 11.87 -0.47
N GLU A 44 -2.54 12.30 -0.19
CA GLU A 44 -2.89 13.70 0.08
C GLU A 44 -3.82 13.80 1.29
N VAL A 45 -3.72 14.91 2.01
CA VAL A 45 -4.66 15.29 3.08
C VAL A 45 -5.47 16.51 2.66
N SER A 46 -6.72 16.57 3.09
CA SER A 46 -7.58 17.73 2.87
C SER A 46 -7.43 18.72 4.01
N VAL A 47 -6.85 19.87 3.73
CA VAL A 47 -6.67 20.95 4.70
C VAL A 47 -7.72 22.02 4.48
N LYS A 48 -8.45 22.38 5.55
CA LYS A 48 -9.40 23.51 5.51
C LYS A 48 -8.62 24.82 5.57
N ILE A 49 -8.87 25.68 4.62
CA ILE A 49 -8.31 27.04 4.57
C ILE A 49 -9.46 28.04 4.70
N SER A 50 -9.43 28.87 5.73
CA SER A 50 -10.36 30.00 5.87
C SER A 50 -9.74 31.27 5.30
N ARG A 51 -10.37 31.84 4.27
CA ARG A 51 -10.01 33.16 3.72
C ARG A 51 -11.25 34.04 3.70
N SER A 52 -11.18 35.19 4.35
CA SER A 52 -12.25 36.20 4.36
C SER A 52 -13.62 35.64 4.74
N GLY A 53 -13.67 34.74 5.74
CA GLY A 53 -14.91 34.11 6.21
C GLY A 53 -15.46 32.99 5.32
N ARG A 54 -14.76 32.63 4.25
CA ARG A 54 -15.11 31.48 3.40
C ARG A 54 -14.16 30.31 3.68
N GLU A 55 -14.73 29.17 4.05
CA GLU A 55 -13.96 27.92 4.18
C GLU A 55 -13.84 27.25 2.81
N THR A 56 -12.61 26.91 2.44
CA THR A 56 -12.29 26.09 1.27
C THR A 56 -11.38 24.95 1.69
N SER A 57 -11.53 23.79 1.04
CA SER A 57 -10.63 22.65 1.24
C SER A 57 -9.59 22.62 0.13
N ARG A 58 -8.34 22.35 0.50
CA ARG A 58 -7.25 22.13 -0.43
C ARG A 58 -6.55 20.83 -0.13
N LEU A 59 -6.23 20.05 -1.17
CA LEU A 59 -5.38 18.89 -1.05
C LEU A 59 -3.92 19.29 -0.96
N GLN A 60 -3.19 18.65 -0.05
CA GLN A 60 -1.74 18.82 0.14
C GLN A 60 -1.10 17.44 0.29
N PRO A 61 0.18 17.26 -0.10
CA PRO A 61 0.89 16.01 0.15
C PRO A 61 0.79 15.59 1.63
N ALA A 62 0.60 14.29 1.85
CA ALA A 62 0.48 13.72 3.20
C ALA A 62 1.86 13.46 3.84
N ASP A 63 2.75 14.48 3.81
CA ASP A 63 4.12 14.37 4.34
C ASP A 63 4.15 14.32 5.87
N ARG A 64 3.13 14.89 6.52
CA ARG A 64 2.98 14.91 7.98
C ARG A 64 1.53 14.66 8.29
N VAL A 65 1.27 13.52 8.92
CA VAL A 65 -0.06 13.11 9.36
C VAL A 65 -0.02 12.72 10.82
N VAL A 66 -1.14 12.88 11.51
CA VAL A 66 -1.33 12.49 12.91
C VAL A 66 -2.48 11.50 13.03
N PRO A 67 -2.55 10.70 14.09
CA PRO A 67 -3.70 9.81 14.32
C PRO A 67 -5.02 10.58 14.23
N GLY A 68 -5.95 10.01 13.44
CA GLY A 68 -7.25 10.62 13.13
C GLY A 68 -7.31 11.37 11.81
N ASP A 69 -6.19 11.71 11.18
CA ASP A 69 -6.19 12.35 9.87
C ASP A 69 -6.71 11.41 8.78
N GLU A 70 -7.53 11.95 7.88
CA GLU A 70 -7.99 11.24 6.68
C GLU A 70 -7.04 11.52 5.53
N VAL A 71 -6.43 10.46 4.99
CA VAL A 71 -5.55 10.48 3.83
C VAL A 71 -6.29 9.97 2.61
N ILE A 72 -6.19 10.69 1.51
CA ILE A 72 -6.74 10.35 0.21
C ILE A 72 -5.61 9.75 -0.64
N TYR A 73 -5.74 8.48 -0.99
CA TYR A 73 -4.83 7.79 -1.91
C TYR A 73 -5.39 7.84 -3.32
N THR A 74 -4.66 8.45 -4.23
CA THR A 74 -4.98 8.46 -5.67
C THR A 74 -3.96 7.64 -6.42
N LEU A 75 -4.41 6.61 -7.15
CA LEU A 75 -3.60 5.76 -8.01
C LEU A 75 -3.71 6.27 -9.44
N GLU A 76 -2.62 6.72 -10.02
CA GLU A 76 -2.51 7.01 -11.45
C GLU A 76 -2.09 5.74 -12.18
N ILE A 77 -2.97 5.22 -13.02
CA ILE A 77 -2.76 4.01 -13.83
C ILE A 77 -2.49 4.47 -15.25
N ARG A 78 -1.22 4.49 -15.65
CA ARG A 78 -0.76 5.06 -16.93
C ARG A 78 -0.37 3.96 -17.92
N SER A 79 -0.87 4.06 -19.16
CA SER A 79 -0.32 3.28 -20.27
C SER A 79 1.02 3.88 -20.70
N LEU A 80 2.06 3.03 -20.74
CA LEU A 80 3.42 3.40 -21.17
C LEU A 80 3.66 3.19 -22.65
N THR A 81 2.65 2.70 -23.38
CA THR A 81 2.74 2.41 -24.81
C THR A 81 1.76 3.26 -25.62
N GLY A 82 2.06 3.51 -26.88
CA GLY A 82 1.14 4.18 -27.80
C GLY A 82 -0.07 3.34 -28.21
N THR A 83 -0.12 2.06 -27.82
CA THR A 83 -1.21 1.13 -28.17
C THR A 83 -2.14 0.90 -27.00
N ALA A 84 -3.41 0.58 -27.29
CA ALA A 84 -4.38 0.22 -26.26
C ALA A 84 -3.95 -1.06 -25.52
N GLN A 85 -4.11 -1.07 -24.19
CA GLN A 85 -3.83 -2.21 -23.34
C GLN A 85 -5.16 -2.87 -22.92
N PRO A 86 -5.19 -4.20 -22.76
CA PRO A 86 -6.33 -4.88 -22.15
C PRO A 86 -6.72 -4.25 -20.83
N PRO A 87 -7.98 -4.37 -20.38
CA PRO A 87 -8.42 -3.82 -19.10
C PRO A 87 -7.49 -4.26 -17.95
N PRO A 88 -6.74 -3.33 -17.33
CA PRO A 88 -5.81 -3.72 -16.29
C PRO A 88 -6.52 -4.02 -14.97
N THR A 89 -5.87 -4.87 -14.18
CA THR A 89 -6.20 -5.07 -12.77
C THR A 89 -5.08 -4.46 -11.93
N VAL A 90 -5.46 -3.68 -10.92
CA VAL A 90 -4.53 -3.01 -10.01
C VAL A 90 -4.89 -3.39 -8.60
N ASP A 91 -3.92 -3.92 -7.86
CA ASP A 91 -4.02 -4.26 -6.44
C ASP A 91 -3.21 -3.24 -5.65
N TYR A 92 -3.75 -2.80 -4.53
CA TYR A 92 -3.04 -1.88 -3.66
C TYR A 92 -3.27 -2.24 -2.18
N PRO A 93 -2.20 -2.35 -1.38
CA PRO A 93 -2.32 -2.62 0.05
C PRO A 93 -2.89 -1.39 0.78
N ILE A 94 -3.71 -1.62 1.78
CA ILE A 94 -4.04 -0.62 2.78
C ILE A 94 -2.85 -0.57 3.74
N PRO A 95 -2.19 0.59 3.93
CA PRO A 95 -1.01 0.66 4.79
C PRO A 95 -1.34 0.23 6.24
N GLU A 96 -0.41 -0.46 6.92
CA GLU A 96 -0.63 -1.08 8.23
C GLU A 96 -1.16 -0.12 9.31
N HIS A 97 -0.67 1.12 9.30
CA HIS A 97 -1.07 2.16 10.25
C HIS A 97 -2.30 2.95 9.80
N MET A 98 -3.02 2.45 8.79
CA MET A 98 -4.20 3.09 8.25
C MET A 98 -5.43 2.18 8.42
N ARG A 99 -6.58 2.81 8.57
CA ARG A 99 -7.89 2.15 8.53
C ARG A 99 -8.65 2.61 7.30
N TYR A 100 -9.04 1.68 6.46
CA TYR A 100 -9.82 1.98 5.27
C TYR A 100 -11.16 2.65 5.64
N VAL A 101 -11.54 3.69 4.91
CA VAL A 101 -12.87 4.30 5.04
C VAL A 101 -13.83 3.53 4.13
N ALA A 102 -14.85 2.94 4.72
CA ALA A 102 -15.85 2.15 3.99
C ALA A 102 -16.40 2.91 2.77
N ASP A 103 -16.66 2.20 1.68
CA ASP A 103 -17.24 2.70 0.43
C ASP A 103 -16.49 3.86 -0.24
N SER A 104 -15.25 4.11 0.19
CA SER A 104 -14.42 5.18 -0.39
C SER A 104 -13.62 4.76 -1.63
N ALA A 105 -13.53 3.47 -1.92
CA ALA A 105 -12.80 2.97 -3.08
C ALA A 105 -13.61 3.20 -4.36
N VAL A 106 -13.08 4.05 -5.23
CA VAL A 106 -13.68 4.40 -6.52
C VAL A 106 -12.65 4.30 -7.64
N GLY A 107 -13.10 4.08 -8.86
CA GLY A 107 -12.25 4.07 -10.05
C GLY A 107 -13.09 4.24 -11.30
N ALA A 108 -12.59 4.95 -12.32
CA ALA A 108 -13.29 5.21 -13.56
C ALA A 108 -13.64 3.90 -14.28
N GLY A 109 -14.90 3.47 -14.19
CA GLY A 109 -15.39 2.24 -14.82
C GLY A 109 -14.68 0.97 -14.32
N ALA A 110 -14.28 0.93 -13.04
CA ALA A 110 -13.68 -0.25 -12.42
C ALA A 110 -14.71 -1.02 -11.56
N ALA A 111 -14.53 -2.34 -11.49
CA ALA A 111 -15.10 -3.16 -10.43
C ALA A 111 -14.12 -3.19 -9.26
N VAL A 112 -14.62 -2.96 -8.04
CA VAL A 112 -13.81 -2.99 -6.82
C VAL A 112 -14.07 -4.28 -6.07
N SER A 113 -13.02 -4.89 -5.55
CA SER A 113 -13.05 -6.02 -4.63
C SER A 113 -11.98 -5.88 -3.57
N TYR A 114 -12.09 -6.63 -2.49
CA TYR A 114 -11.24 -6.50 -1.32
C TYR A 114 -10.60 -7.84 -0.95
N SER A 115 -9.50 -7.78 -0.24
CA SER A 115 -8.82 -8.93 0.35
C SER A 115 -8.75 -8.75 1.86
N ILE A 116 -8.83 -9.89 2.58
CA ILE A 116 -8.65 -9.99 4.02
C ILE A 116 -7.45 -10.88 4.39
N ASP A 117 -6.74 -11.39 3.39
CA ASP A 117 -5.68 -12.41 3.51
C ASP A 117 -4.33 -11.94 2.91
N GLY A 118 -4.05 -10.65 2.97
CA GLY A 118 -2.79 -10.10 2.48
C GLY A 118 -2.69 -10.02 0.96
N GLY A 119 -3.82 -10.01 0.24
CA GLY A 119 -3.84 -9.91 -1.22
C GLY A 119 -3.81 -11.25 -1.95
N HIS A 120 -3.93 -12.37 -1.24
CA HIS A 120 -3.94 -13.71 -1.86
C HIS A 120 -5.26 -14.00 -2.57
N SER A 121 -6.38 -13.63 -1.97
CA SER A 121 -7.69 -13.74 -2.60
C SER A 121 -8.47 -12.44 -2.54
N PHE A 122 -9.39 -12.24 -3.47
CA PHE A 122 -10.21 -11.05 -3.57
C PHE A 122 -11.66 -11.40 -3.86
N ALA A 123 -12.58 -10.80 -3.10
CA ALA A 123 -14.00 -10.97 -3.27
C ALA A 123 -14.76 -9.66 -3.03
N ARG A 124 -16.05 -9.66 -3.29
CA ARG A 124 -16.93 -8.53 -2.96
C ARG A 124 -17.16 -8.48 -1.44
N PRO A 125 -17.54 -7.32 -0.88
CA PRO A 125 -17.79 -7.17 0.56
C PRO A 125 -18.75 -8.22 1.13
N ASP A 126 -19.81 -8.54 0.39
CA ASP A 126 -20.85 -9.49 0.77
C ASP A 126 -20.41 -10.97 0.74
N GLU A 127 -19.24 -11.26 0.16
CA GLU A 127 -18.65 -12.59 0.05
C GLU A 127 -17.48 -12.82 1.05
N LEU A 128 -17.08 -11.77 1.78
CA LEU A 128 -15.94 -11.82 2.70
C LEU A 128 -16.40 -12.04 4.15
N PHE A 129 -15.82 -13.06 4.78
CA PHE A 129 -16.11 -13.41 6.16
C PHE A 129 -14.80 -13.66 6.93
N VAL A 130 -14.75 -13.20 8.16
CA VAL A 130 -13.65 -13.43 9.11
C VAL A 130 -14.16 -14.24 10.33
N ALA A 131 -13.24 -14.87 11.04
CA ALA A 131 -13.55 -15.48 12.33
C ALA A 131 -13.78 -14.36 13.36
N GLY A 132 -14.93 -14.38 14.04
CA GLY A 132 -15.19 -13.52 15.19
C GLY A 132 -14.44 -14.00 16.43
N GLU A 133 -14.46 -13.20 17.50
CA GLU A 133 -13.84 -13.55 18.80
C GLU A 133 -14.45 -14.79 19.44
N ASP A 134 -15.71 -15.08 19.15
CA ASP A 134 -16.45 -16.28 19.57
C ASP A 134 -16.20 -17.50 18.67
N GLY A 135 -15.32 -17.40 17.68
CA GLY A 135 -15.04 -18.43 16.68
C GLY A 135 -16.12 -18.59 15.61
N GLN A 136 -17.19 -17.81 15.65
CA GLN A 136 -18.20 -17.79 14.59
C GLN A 136 -17.76 -16.90 13.43
N LYS A 137 -18.25 -17.21 12.23
CA LYS A 137 -18.00 -16.37 11.06
C LYS A 137 -18.85 -15.10 11.13
N ARG A 138 -18.22 -13.96 10.99
CA ARG A 138 -18.89 -12.66 10.79
C ARG A 138 -18.54 -12.06 9.43
N PRO A 139 -19.41 -11.23 8.83
CA PRO A 139 -19.04 -10.45 7.65
C PRO A 139 -17.79 -9.62 7.92
N ALA A 140 -16.89 -9.55 6.93
CA ALA A 140 -15.74 -8.67 7.00
C ALA A 140 -16.18 -7.20 6.91
N THR A 141 -15.50 -6.35 7.66
CA THR A 141 -15.72 -4.90 7.68
C THR A 141 -14.52 -4.17 7.06
N ALA A 142 -14.62 -2.86 6.93
CA ALA A 142 -13.53 -2.03 6.44
C ALA A 142 -12.22 -2.17 7.26
N GLU A 143 -12.31 -2.61 8.52
CA GLU A 143 -11.15 -2.82 9.39
C GLU A 143 -10.40 -4.12 9.10
N ASP A 144 -11.09 -5.09 8.50
CA ASP A 144 -10.53 -6.39 8.16
C ASP A 144 -9.83 -6.39 6.78
N TYR A 145 -10.07 -5.37 5.96
CA TYR A 145 -9.49 -5.33 4.62
C TYR A 145 -8.01 -5.00 4.67
N THR A 146 -7.23 -5.80 3.94
CA THR A 146 -5.77 -5.63 3.81
C THR A 146 -5.38 -5.04 2.45
N HIS A 147 -6.14 -5.34 1.40
CA HIS A 147 -5.88 -4.85 0.04
C HIS A 147 -7.19 -4.50 -0.67
N ILE A 148 -7.05 -3.61 -1.65
CA ILE A 148 -8.13 -3.22 -2.56
C ILE A 148 -7.69 -3.55 -3.99
N ARG A 149 -8.58 -4.16 -4.76
CA ARG A 149 -8.39 -4.47 -6.18
C ARG A 149 -9.35 -3.67 -7.04
N TRP A 150 -8.81 -2.97 -8.02
CA TRP A 150 -9.59 -2.36 -9.10
C TRP A 150 -9.38 -3.14 -10.39
N ARG A 151 -10.45 -3.71 -10.93
CA ARG A 151 -10.46 -4.30 -12.26
C ARG A 151 -11.16 -3.33 -13.21
N LEU A 152 -10.40 -2.66 -14.08
CA LEU A 152 -10.97 -1.77 -15.07
C LEU A 152 -11.86 -2.58 -16.03
N LYS A 153 -13.00 -2.01 -16.44
CA LYS A 153 -13.96 -2.67 -17.33
C LYS A 153 -13.63 -2.40 -18.81
N HIS A 154 -12.82 -1.39 -19.07
CA HIS A 154 -12.50 -0.93 -20.42
C HIS A 154 -11.01 -0.96 -20.69
N VAL A 155 -10.65 -1.09 -21.96
CA VAL A 155 -9.26 -0.99 -22.42
C VAL A 155 -8.66 0.34 -22.01
N LEU A 156 -7.41 0.33 -21.59
CA LEU A 156 -6.64 1.52 -21.33
C LEU A 156 -6.02 1.99 -22.65
N LYS A 157 -6.48 3.12 -23.17
CA LYS A 157 -5.97 3.67 -24.43
C LYS A 157 -4.47 3.96 -24.33
N GLY A 158 -3.78 3.88 -25.46
CA GLY A 158 -2.35 4.22 -25.53
C GLY A 158 -2.10 5.64 -25.01
N ASN A 159 -1.02 5.82 -24.24
CA ASN A 159 -0.62 7.08 -23.62
C ASN A 159 -1.68 7.74 -22.71
N SER A 160 -2.72 7.00 -22.31
CA SER A 160 -3.77 7.52 -21.41
C SER A 160 -3.50 7.21 -19.95
N VAL A 161 -4.23 7.90 -19.08
CA VAL A 161 -4.20 7.70 -17.63
C VAL A 161 -5.61 7.42 -17.14
N ALA A 162 -5.77 6.41 -16.32
CA ALA A 162 -6.96 6.16 -15.52
C ALA A 162 -6.64 6.42 -14.04
N PHE A 163 -7.66 6.74 -13.25
CA PHE A 163 -7.49 7.02 -11.83
C PHE A 163 -8.35 6.06 -11.02
N ALA A 164 -7.78 5.58 -9.93
CA ALA A 164 -8.48 4.94 -8.84
C ALA A 164 -8.17 5.68 -7.54
N ARG A 165 -9.08 5.66 -6.57
CA ARG A 165 -8.94 6.41 -5.33
C ARG A 165 -9.57 5.66 -4.17
N PHE A 166 -8.99 5.81 -2.99
CA PHE A 166 -9.62 5.41 -1.73
C PHE A 166 -9.20 6.37 -0.61
N ARG A 167 -9.90 6.30 0.52
CA ARG A 167 -9.58 7.06 1.72
C ARG A 167 -9.24 6.13 2.86
N ALA A 168 -8.31 6.55 3.70
CA ALA A 168 -7.95 5.84 4.92
C ALA A 168 -7.64 6.82 6.05
N ILE A 169 -7.89 6.41 7.28
CA ILE A 169 -7.66 7.21 8.49
C ILE A 169 -6.41 6.66 9.18
N VAL A 170 -5.53 7.55 9.61
CA VAL A 170 -4.35 7.21 10.42
C VAL A 170 -4.81 6.67 11.78
N LYS A 171 -4.28 5.50 12.18
CA LYS A 171 -4.55 4.86 13.49
C LYS A 171 -3.77 5.48 14.63
#